data_8ac2af1d42182daf2552eacc6daf8ef6
#
_entry.id   8ac2af1d42182daf2552eacc6daf8ef6
#
_cell.length_a   1.000
_cell.length_b   1.000
_cell.length_c   1.000
_cell.angle_alpha   90.00
_cell.angle_beta   90.00
_cell.angle_gamma   90.00
#
_symmetry.space_group_name_H-M   'P 1'
#
loop_
_entity.id
_entity.type
_entity.pdbx_description
1 polymer ?
#
loop_
_entity_poly.entity_id
_entity_poly.type
_entity_poly.pdbx_seq_one_letter_code
_entity_poly.pdbx_strand_id
1 'polypeptide(L)'
;MSPILVRPVREQLEHDRIIRLLQAKYKRKFEVAINPGNEQNAPVSGPPPGSAPWFPDLVLQNERGRKLLGVVEVETAESVNHLEAMSQWVAFSRLRTPFHLYLPQSMIDVGRRLCEDMQIPVAELWAYTVLGDQPRFTLVQKSAVPEVKARTAAPAAKRKTAAKQTARPAARRAPARKPASRTARPASKKSASIARTQKRK
;
A
#
# COMPACT_ATOMS: atom_id res chain seq x y z
N MET A 1 -11.21 -4.66 8.10
CA MET A 1 -11.04 -4.18 9.48
C MET A 1 -9.88 -4.96 10.07
N SER A 2 -8.77 -4.29 10.38
CA SER A 2 -7.68 -4.93 11.10
C SER A 2 -8.17 -5.29 12.51
N PRO A 3 -7.87 -6.48 13.02
CA PRO A 3 -8.18 -6.78 14.39
C PRO A 3 -7.39 -5.81 15.28
N ILE A 4 -8.09 -4.92 15.96
CA ILE A 4 -7.49 -4.04 16.96
C ILE A 4 -7.21 -4.94 18.15
N LEU A 5 -6.01 -5.50 18.23
CA LEU A 5 -5.50 -6.08 19.45
C LEU A 5 -5.31 -4.91 20.43
N VAL A 6 -6.11 -4.88 21.47
CA VAL A 6 -5.97 -3.88 22.54
C VAL A 6 -4.68 -4.21 23.29
N ARG A 7 -3.62 -3.46 23.01
CA ARG A 7 -2.35 -3.60 23.73
C ARG A 7 -2.51 -3.18 25.20
N PRO A 8 -1.91 -3.89 26.15
CA PRO A 8 -1.83 -3.43 27.54
C PRO A 8 -1.23 -2.02 27.62
N VAL A 9 -1.67 -1.20 28.57
CA VAL A 9 -1.26 0.21 28.68
C VAL A 9 0.27 0.38 28.73
N ARG A 10 0.97 -0.49 29.46
CA ARG A 10 2.43 -0.43 29.58
C ARG A 10 3.12 -0.68 28.23
N GLU A 11 2.64 -1.66 27.50
CA GLU A 11 3.13 -2.02 26.18
C GLU A 11 2.86 -0.91 25.16
N GLN A 12 1.66 -0.32 25.22
CA GLN A 12 1.32 0.82 24.38
C GLN A 12 2.24 2.03 24.63
N LEU A 13 2.55 2.31 25.90
CA LEU A 13 3.47 3.41 26.26
C LEU A 13 4.90 3.16 25.74
N GLU A 14 5.39 1.92 25.81
CA GLU A 14 6.69 1.54 25.27
C GLU A 14 6.71 1.70 23.73
N HIS A 15 5.70 1.17 23.06
CA HIS A 15 5.52 1.28 21.61
C HIS A 15 5.53 2.76 21.16
N ASP A 16 4.67 3.59 21.74
CA ASP A 16 4.55 5.00 21.38
C ASP A 16 5.85 5.78 21.65
N ARG A 17 6.57 5.40 22.69
CA ARG A 17 7.88 5.97 23.00
C ARG A 17 8.90 5.67 21.90
N ILE A 18 8.98 4.41 21.45
CA ILE A 18 9.87 4.02 20.36
C ILE A 18 9.50 4.78 19.07
N ILE A 19 8.23 4.87 18.74
CA ILE A 19 7.74 5.64 17.57
C ILE A 19 8.22 7.09 17.62
N ARG A 20 8.07 7.78 18.76
CA ARG A 20 8.47 9.19 18.91
C ARG A 20 9.99 9.38 18.79
N LEU A 21 10.78 8.44 19.29
CA LEU A 21 12.23 8.48 19.15
C LEU A 21 12.68 8.23 17.71
N LEU A 22 12.04 7.30 17.02
CA LEU A 22 12.26 7.07 15.59
C LEU A 22 11.83 8.27 14.76
N GLN A 23 10.72 8.91 15.10
CA GLN A 23 10.30 10.17 14.48
C GLN A 23 11.42 11.22 14.57
N ALA A 24 11.99 11.44 15.76
CA ALA A 24 13.09 12.38 15.94
C ALA A 24 14.35 12.01 15.13
N LYS A 25 14.66 10.69 15.04
CA LYS A 25 15.78 10.17 14.24
C LYS A 25 15.55 10.42 12.74
N TYR A 26 14.36 10.09 12.22
CA TYR A 26 14.07 10.18 10.80
C TYR A 26 13.78 11.60 10.30
N LYS A 27 13.30 12.52 11.16
CA LYS A 27 13.08 13.95 10.83
C LYS A 27 14.31 14.67 10.32
N ARG A 28 15.50 14.11 10.55
CA ARG A 28 16.75 14.68 10.00
C ARG A 28 16.87 14.53 8.48
N LYS A 29 16.11 13.60 7.87
CA LYS A 29 16.23 13.26 6.44
C LYS A 29 14.89 13.24 5.71
N PHE A 30 13.80 13.13 6.42
CA PHE A 30 12.46 12.94 5.87
C PHE A 30 11.45 13.84 6.57
N GLU A 31 10.38 14.16 5.89
CA GLU A 31 9.14 14.54 6.54
C GLU A 31 8.49 13.29 7.12
N VAL A 32 8.19 13.30 8.42
CA VAL A 32 7.77 12.10 9.14
C VAL A 32 6.43 12.34 9.80
N ALA A 33 5.42 11.63 9.36
CA ALA A 33 4.15 11.50 10.05
C ALA A 33 4.12 10.21 10.88
N ILE A 34 3.37 10.20 11.97
CA ILE A 34 3.28 9.08 12.90
C ILE A 34 1.83 8.74 13.23
N ASN A 35 1.59 7.46 13.50
CA ASN A 35 0.31 6.92 13.95
C ASN A 35 0.49 6.21 15.31
N PRO A 36 0.73 6.93 16.43
CA PRO A 36 0.93 6.33 17.74
C PRO A 36 -0.40 5.81 18.29
N GLY A 37 -0.38 4.68 18.96
CA GLY A 37 -1.55 4.09 19.57
C GLY A 37 -2.64 3.75 18.57
N ASN A 38 -3.84 4.26 18.80
CA ASN A 38 -4.98 4.09 17.91
C ASN A 38 -5.19 5.29 16.97
N GLU A 39 -4.24 6.22 16.93
CA GLU A 39 -4.34 7.39 16.08
C GLU A 39 -4.14 7.01 14.61
N GLN A 40 -4.99 7.52 13.73
CA GLN A 40 -4.96 7.28 12.29
C GLN A 40 -4.70 8.60 11.54
N ASN A 41 -3.59 9.27 11.89
CA ASN A 41 -3.27 10.61 11.40
C ASN A 41 -2.66 10.59 9.99
N ALA A 42 -1.93 9.55 9.65
CA ALA A 42 -1.16 9.47 8.42
C ALA A 42 -1.50 8.20 7.61
N PRO A 43 -2.58 8.24 6.81
CA PRO A 43 -2.98 7.13 5.98
C PRO A 43 -2.02 6.92 4.80
N VAL A 44 -1.80 5.66 4.43
CA VAL A 44 -1.10 5.26 3.23
C VAL A 44 -2.03 4.41 2.36
N SER A 45 -2.15 4.78 1.08
CA SER A 45 -2.97 4.02 0.13
C SER A 45 -2.21 2.78 -0.34
N GLY A 46 -2.78 1.61 -0.07
CA GLY A 46 -2.26 0.34 -0.53
C GLY A 46 -2.85 -0.12 -1.88
N PRO A 47 -2.29 -1.16 -2.50
CA PRO A 47 -2.90 -1.85 -3.63
C PRO A 47 -4.04 -2.78 -3.16
N PRO A 48 -5.15 -2.94 -3.93
CA PRO A 48 -5.45 -2.21 -5.16
C PRO A 48 -5.90 -0.76 -4.90
N PRO A 49 -5.88 0.13 -5.92
CA PRO A 49 -6.40 1.48 -5.78
C PRO A 49 -7.85 1.48 -5.28
N GLY A 50 -8.15 2.34 -4.30
CA GLY A 50 -9.49 2.41 -3.70
C GLY A 50 -9.71 1.45 -2.53
N SER A 51 -8.70 0.66 -2.12
CA SER A 51 -8.77 -0.11 -0.88
C SER A 51 -8.76 0.81 0.36
N ALA A 52 -9.17 0.26 1.50
CA ALA A 52 -9.07 0.97 2.77
C ALA A 52 -7.61 1.41 3.03
N PRO A 53 -7.42 2.60 3.61
CA PRO A 53 -6.08 3.09 3.91
C PRO A 53 -5.42 2.23 5.00
N TRP A 54 -4.10 2.17 4.95
CA TRP A 54 -3.27 1.52 5.96
C TRP A 54 -2.56 2.59 6.80
N PHE A 55 -2.23 2.25 8.04
CA PHE A 55 -1.67 3.18 9.01
C PHE A 55 -0.40 2.58 9.65
N PRO A 56 0.73 2.55 8.91
CA PRO A 56 2.00 2.14 9.51
C PRO A 56 2.42 3.15 10.59
N ASP A 57 3.17 2.71 11.59
CA ASP A 57 3.57 3.54 12.73
C ASP A 57 4.28 4.83 12.32
N LEU A 58 5.18 4.76 11.33
CA LEU A 58 5.77 5.96 10.74
C LEU A 58 5.66 5.93 9.21
N VAL A 59 5.33 7.08 8.67
CA VAL A 59 5.28 7.34 7.22
C VAL A 59 6.39 8.31 6.87
N LEU A 60 7.36 7.84 6.07
CA LEU A 60 8.50 8.65 5.62
C LEU A 60 8.19 9.24 4.26
N GLN A 61 8.24 10.56 4.16
CA GLN A 61 7.90 11.30 2.96
C GLN A 61 9.04 12.23 2.55
N ASN A 62 8.99 12.71 1.31
CA ASN A 62 9.90 13.78 0.89
C ASN A 62 9.48 15.11 1.55
N GLU A 63 10.38 16.11 1.53
CA GLU A 63 10.19 17.45 2.14
C GLU A 63 8.88 18.17 1.77
N ARG A 64 8.19 17.71 0.74
CA ARG A 64 6.89 18.29 0.33
C ARG A 64 5.70 17.42 0.70
N GLY A 65 5.90 16.33 1.45
CA GLY A 65 4.84 15.40 1.87
C GLY A 65 4.13 14.66 0.71
N ARG A 66 4.63 14.78 -0.52
CA ARG A 66 3.93 14.30 -1.72
C ARG A 66 4.31 12.90 -2.16
N LYS A 67 5.49 12.44 -1.76
CA LYS A 67 6.01 11.14 -2.21
C LYS A 67 6.37 10.30 -1.00
N LEU A 68 5.76 9.12 -0.92
CA LEU A 68 6.11 8.10 0.05
C LEU A 68 7.51 7.57 -0.27
N LEU A 69 8.41 7.63 0.70
CA LEU A 69 9.80 7.19 0.59
C LEU A 69 10.08 5.92 1.40
N GLY A 70 9.22 5.60 2.35
CA GLY A 70 9.31 4.40 3.15
C GLY A 70 8.25 4.36 4.24
N VAL A 71 8.08 3.21 4.83
CA VAL A 71 7.22 2.99 5.99
C VAL A 71 8.00 2.24 7.07
N VAL A 72 7.65 2.51 8.32
CA VAL A 72 8.28 1.88 9.48
C VAL A 72 7.19 1.29 10.34
N GLU A 73 7.42 0.07 10.81
CA GLU A 73 6.60 -0.61 11.82
C GLU A 73 7.45 -0.94 13.03
N VAL A 74 6.87 -0.77 14.19
CA VAL A 74 7.48 -1.00 15.48
C VAL A 74 6.66 -2.03 16.22
N GLU A 75 7.28 -3.10 16.66
CA GLU A 75 6.60 -4.13 17.43
C GLU A 75 7.12 -4.19 18.85
N THR A 76 6.26 -4.65 19.74
CA THR A 76 6.62 -5.04 21.11
C THR A 76 6.83 -6.54 21.17
N ALA A 77 7.25 -7.07 22.31
CA ALA A 77 7.49 -8.52 22.44
C ALA A 77 6.20 -9.34 22.24
N GLU A 78 5.09 -8.81 22.67
CA GLU A 78 3.76 -9.46 22.62
C GLU A 78 3.15 -9.39 21.22
N SER A 79 3.48 -8.34 20.46
CA SER A 79 2.92 -8.14 19.12
C SER A 79 3.73 -8.85 18.01
N VAL A 80 4.93 -9.36 18.29
CA VAL A 80 5.67 -10.18 17.31
C VAL A 80 5.06 -11.56 17.21
N ASN A 81 4.05 -11.70 16.37
CA ASN A 81 3.35 -12.95 16.14
C ASN A 81 2.87 -13.08 14.69
N HIS A 82 2.39 -14.29 14.34
CA HIS A 82 1.93 -14.61 12.99
C HIS A 82 0.76 -13.73 12.52
N LEU A 83 -0.16 -13.36 13.43
CA LEU A 83 -1.34 -12.58 13.09
C LEU A 83 -0.97 -11.16 12.69
N GLU A 84 -0.07 -10.50 13.45
CA GLU A 84 0.44 -9.17 13.12
C GLU A 84 1.24 -9.19 11.82
N ALA A 85 2.14 -10.16 11.66
CA ALA A 85 2.90 -10.30 10.43
C ALA A 85 1.98 -10.44 9.21
N MET A 86 0.92 -11.24 9.32
CA MET A 86 -0.04 -11.47 8.24
C MET A 86 -0.93 -10.27 7.96
N SER A 87 -1.37 -9.55 8.99
CA SER A 87 -2.32 -8.44 8.87
C SER A 87 -1.65 -7.13 8.47
N GLN A 88 -0.44 -6.86 8.96
CA GLN A 88 0.24 -5.57 8.79
C GLN A 88 1.51 -5.68 7.95
N TRP A 89 2.50 -6.53 8.31
CA TRP A 89 3.80 -6.55 7.62
C TRP A 89 3.67 -6.96 6.15
N VAL A 90 2.82 -7.99 5.86
CA VAL A 90 2.51 -8.38 4.48
C VAL A 90 1.90 -7.22 3.70
N ALA A 91 0.99 -6.46 4.32
CA ALA A 91 0.36 -5.32 3.68
C ALA A 91 1.39 -4.22 3.39
N PHE A 92 2.20 -3.82 4.37
CA PHE A 92 3.19 -2.76 4.22
C PHE A 92 4.29 -3.12 3.22
N SER A 93 4.70 -4.37 3.15
CA SER A 93 5.68 -4.84 2.16
C SER A 93 5.22 -4.69 0.71
N ARG A 94 3.90 -4.61 0.47
CA ARG A 94 3.31 -4.42 -0.87
C ARG A 94 3.27 -2.96 -1.34
N LEU A 95 3.65 -2.02 -0.50
CA LEU A 95 3.61 -0.58 -0.84
C LEU A 95 4.64 -0.14 -1.90
N ARG A 96 5.51 -1.04 -2.37
CA ARG A 96 6.59 -0.74 -3.32
C ARG A 96 7.54 0.37 -2.86
N THR A 97 7.65 0.56 -1.56
CA THR A 97 8.57 1.46 -0.90
C THR A 97 9.36 0.68 0.14
N PRO A 98 10.54 1.15 0.57
CA PRO A 98 11.28 0.52 1.66
C PRO A 98 10.40 0.32 2.89
N PHE A 99 10.31 -0.91 3.36
CA PHE A 99 9.65 -1.29 4.59
C PHE A 99 10.72 -1.58 5.65
N HIS A 100 10.68 -0.84 6.76
CA HIS A 100 11.60 -0.99 7.89
C HIS A 100 10.85 -1.56 9.07
N LEU A 101 11.39 -2.61 9.66
CA LEU A 101 10.78 -3.31 10.79
C LEU A 101 11.68 -3.19 12.02
N TYR A 102 11.12 -2.71 13.13
CA TYR A 102 11.78 -2.55 14.41
C TYR A 102 11.20 -3.51 15.44
N LEU A 103 12.03 -4.41 15.95
CA LEU A 103 11.66 -5.45 16.91
C LEU A 103 12.49 -5.36 18.20
N PRO A 104 11.95 -5.79 19.34
CA PRO A 104 12.77 -6.02 20.53
C PRO A 104 13.89 -7.01 20.22
N GLN A 105 15.05 -6.82 20.80
CA GLN A 105 16.21 -7.70 20.62
C GLN A 105 15.88 -9.18 20.91
N SER A 106 15.03 -9.45 21.90
CA SER A 106 14.57 -10.78 22.25
C SER A 106 13.73 -11.48 21.19
N MET A 107 13.10 -10.71 20.29
CA MET A 107 12.15 -11.21 19.29
C MET A 107 12.71 -11.23 17.86
N ILE A 108 13.97 -10.86 17.68
CA ILE A 108 14.60 -10.77 16.35
C ILE A 108 14.56 -12.08 15.59
N ASP A 109 14.87 -13.20 16.22
CA ASP A 109 14.88 -14.51 15.54
C ASP A 109 13.47 -14.98 15.16
N VAL A 110 12.49 -14.67 16.00
CA VAL A 110 11.07 -14.93 15.71
C VAL A 110 10.61 -14.09 14.52
N GLY A 111 10.88 -12.78 14.56
CA GLY A 111 10.50 -11.87 13.49
C GLY A 111 11.18 -12.20 12.16
N ARG A 112 12.45 -12.61 12.18
CA ARG A 112 13.16 -13.05 10.98
C ARG A 112 12.50 -14.28 10.36
N ARG A 113 12.17 -15.31 11.17
CA ARG A 113 11.46 -16.50 10.70
C ARG A 113 10.09 -16.16 10.10
N LEU A 114 9.32 -15.28 10.76
CA LEU A 114 8.04 -14.82 10.22
C LEU A 114 8.20 -14.13 8.86
N CYS A 115 9.23 -13.30 8.69
CA CYS A 115 9.51 -12.66 7.41
C CYS A 115 9.91 -13.68 6.33
N GLU A 116 10.71 -14.68 6.66
CA GLU A 116 11.12 -15.75 5.75
C GLU A 116 9.92 -16.63 5.34
N ASP A 117 9.16 -17.15 6.32
CA ASP A 117 8.01 -18.04 6.11
C ASP A 117 6.92 -17.40 5.25
N MET A 118 6.69 -16.10 5.43
CA MET A 118 5.68 -15.35 4.68
C MET A 118 6.24 -14.60 3.48
N GLN A 119 7.53 -14.73 3.20
CA GLN A 119 8.22 -14.07 2.10
C GLN A 119 8.03 -12.53 2.12
N ILE A 120 8.13 -11.93 3.32
CA ILE A 120 7.98 -10.50 3.53
C ILE A 120 9.32 -9.80 3.23
N PRO A 121 9.41 -9.00 2.15
CA PRO A 121 10.63 -8.25 1.84
C PRO A 121 10.78 -7.05 2.79
N VAL A 122 11.65 -7.17 3.78
CA VAL A 122 12.02 -6.09 4.69
C VAL A 122 13.29 -5.41 4.17
N ALA A 123 13.25 -4.09 4.00
CA ALA A 123 14.40 -3.31 3.57
C ALA A 123 15.48 -3.24 4.64
N GLU A 124 15.07 -2.99 5.87
CA GLU A 124 15.94 -2.97 7.04
C GLU A 124 15.22 -3.58 8.24
N LEU A 125 15.85 -4.58 8.86
CA LEU A 125 15.41 -5.15 10.12
C LEU A 125 16.30 -4.60 11.24
N TRP A 126 15.68 -3.96 12.22
CA TRP A 126 16.33 -3.33 13.34
C TRP A 126 15.93 -3.99 14.65
N ALA A 127 16.94 -4.20 15.52
CA ALA A 127 16.70 -4.56 16.91
C ALA A 127 16.68 -3.32 17.78
N TYR A 128 15.82 -3.28 18.77
CA TYR A 128 15.92 -2.31 19.84
C TYR A 128 16.01 -2.97 21.22
N THR A 129 16.73 -2.33 22.11
CA THR A 129 16.80 -2.68 23.55
C THR A 129 16.54 -1.42 24.36
N VAL A 130 15.75 -1.57 25.40
CA VAL A 130 15.49 -0.47 26.34
C VAL A 130 16.35 -0.70 27.58
N LEU A 131 17.39 0.12 27.74
CA LEU A 131 18.25 0.14 28.93
C LEU A 131 17.93 1.39 29.75
N GLY A 132 17.20 1.21 30.84
CA GLY A 132 16.63 2.34 31.58
C GLY A 132 15.71 3.18 30.69
N ASP A 133 16.02 4.47 30.58
CA ASP A 133 15.23 5.39 29.76
C ASP A 133 15.77 5.62 28.34
N GLN A 134 16.77 4.88 27.92
CA GLN A 134 17.36 5.08 26.59
C GLN A 134 17.27 3.82 25.72
N PRO A 135 16.44 3.82 24.67
CA PRO A 135 16.46 2.76 23.68
C PRO A 135 17.70 2.87 22.79
N ARG A 136 18.29 1.72 22.53
CA ARG A 136 19.37 1.55 21.56
C ARG A 136 18.85 0.80 20.35
N PHE A 137 19.20 1.27 19.16
CA PHE A 137 18.80 0.66 17.89
C PHE A 137 20.03 0.06 17.21
N THR A 138 19.95 -1.21 16.85
CA THR A 138 21.02 -1.95 16.15
C THR A 138 20.45 -2.47 14.83
N LEU A 139 21.11 -2.16 13.71
CA LEU A 139 20.76 -2.73 12.42
C LEU A 139 21.17 -4.21 12.40
N VAL A 140 20.20 -5.10 12.22
CA VAL A 140 20.42 -6.55 12.18
C VAL A 140 20.59 -7.05 10.75
N GLN A 141 19.75 -6.57 9.85
CA GLN A 141 19.75 -6.97 8.46
C GLN A 141 19.40 -5.79 7.57
N LYS A 142 20.14 -5.67 6.47
CA LYS A 142 19.83 -4.74 5.39
C LYS A 142 19.73 -5.54 4.09
N SER A 143 18.55 -5.55 3.51
CA SER A 143 18.35 -6.15 2.21
C SER A 143 18.73 -5.15 1.13
N ALA A 144 19.40 -5.60 0.09
CA ALA A 144 19.55 -4.83 -1.12
C ALA A 144 18.16 -4.74 -1.76
N VAL A 145 17.40 -3.73 -1.40
CA VAL A 145 16.15 -3.41 -2.11
C VAL A 145 16.59 -3.10 -3.54
N PRO A 146 16.11 -3.83 -4.57
CA PRO A 146 16.35 -3.40 -5.92
C PRO A 146 15.77 -1.99 -6.01
N GLU A 147 16.62 -0.97 -6.17
CA GLU A 147 16.14 0.32 -6.64
C GLU A 147 15.22 0.01 -7.81
N VAL A 148 13.95 0.34 -7.68
CA VAL A 148 13.03 0.35 -8.81
C VAL A 148 13.56 1.47 -9.70
N LYS A 149 14.59 1.16 -10.50
CA LYS A 149 15.04 2.02 -11.58
C LYS A 149 13.76 2.28 -12.35
N ALA A 150 13.29 3.52 -12.28
CA ALA A 150 12.25 3.99 -13.16
C ALA A 150 12.67 3.51 -14.56
N ARG A 151 11.91 2.56 -15.12
CA ARG A 151 12.11 2.17 -16.51
C ARG A 151 11.89 3.44 -17.29
N THR A 152 13.00 4.15 -17.58
CA THR A 152 13.03 5.16 -18.61
C THR A 152 12.51 4.45 -19.85
N ALA A 153 11.37 4.91 -20.34
CA ALA A 153 10.76 4.40 -21.54
C ALA A 153 11.87 4.34 -22.60
N ALA A 154 12.19 3.14 -23.07
CA ALA A 154 13.11 2.96 -24.16
C ALA A 154 12.55 3.77 -25.33
N PRO A 155 13.38 4.58 -26.02
CA PRO A 155 12.92 5.32 -27.17
C PRO A 155 12.42 4.32 -28.22
N ALA A 156 11.18 4.52 -28.65
CA ALA A 156 10.55 3.73 -29.69
C ALA A 156 11.52 3.63 -30.92
N ALA A 157 12.02 2.44 -31.15
CA ALA A 157 12.81 2.17 -32.34
C ALA A 157 11.95 2.49 -33.57
N LYS A 158 12.36 3.51 -34.31
CA LYS A 158 11.81 3.87 -35.62
C LYS A 158 11.92 2.66 -36.54
N ARG A 159 10.82 1.94 -36.73
CA ARG A 159 10.70 0.96 -37.82
C ARG A 159 10.81 1.72 -39.15
N LYS A 160 11.94 1.60 -39.78
CA LYS A 160 12.11 1.99 -41.18
C LYS A 160 11.23 1.06 -42.02
N THR A 161 10.17 1.62 -42.56
CA THR A 161 9.35 0.98 -43.59
C THR A 161 10.14 1.08 -44.89
N ALA A 162 10.69 -0.04 -45.33
CA ALA A 162 11.21 -0.16 -46.69
C ALA A 162 10.01 -0.32 -47.63
N ALA A 163 9.84 0.66 -48.46
CA ALA A 163 8.94 0.62 -49.60
C ALA A 163 9.41 -0.40 -50.62
N LYS A 164 8.57 -1.32 -51.02
CA LYS A 164 8.71 -2.04 -52.28
C LYS A 164 7.44 -1.92 -53.08
N GLN A 165 7.55 -1.07 -54.11
CA GLN A 165 6.59 -0.93 -55.21
C GLN A 165 6.55 -2.25 -55.99
N THR A 166 5.37 -2.71 -56.35
CA THR A 166 5.09 -3.23 -57.73
C THR A 166 3.58 -3.35 -57.94
N ALA A 167 3.13 -2.59 -58.94
CA ALA A 167 2.20 -2.91 -60.03
C ALA A 167 0.74 -3.34 -59.73
N ARG A 168 -0.16 -2.48 -60.15
CA ARG A 168 -1.55 -2.70 -60.63
C ARG A 168 -1.55 -3.64 -61.87
N PRO A 169 -2.71 -4.28 -62.27
CA PRO A 169 -3.92 -3.57 -62.67
C PRO A 169 -5.31 -4.27 -62.44
N ALA A 170 -6.32 -3.43 -62.39
CA ALA A 170 -7.61 -3.40 -63.08
C ALA A 170 -8.62 -4.55 -62.91
N ALA A 171 -9.76 -4.18 -62.44
CA ALA A 171 -11.07 -4.15 -63.11
C ALA A 171 -12.23 -4.88 -62.38
N ARG A 172 -13.27 -4.15 -62.20
CA ARG A 172 -14.68 -4.32 -62.53
C ARG A 172 -15.66 -4.59 -61.40
N ARG A 173 -16.54 -3.59 -61.32
CA ARG A 173 -17.99 -3.55 -61.17
C ARG A 173 -18.66 -3.83 -59.82
N ALA A 174 -19.28 -2.75 -59.38
CA ALA A 174 -20.50 -2.67 -58.54
C ALA A 174 -21.75 -3.24 -59.30
N PRO A 175 -22.95 -3.37 -58.77
CA PRO A 175 -23.61 -2.43 -57.87
C PRO A 175 -24.63 -3.02 -56.82
N ALA A 176 -24.97 -2.14 -55.87
CA ALA A 176 -26.30 -1.82 -55.37
C ALA A 176 -27.24 -2.91 -54.79
N ARG A 177 -27.66 -2.70 -53.55
CA ARG A 177 -29.05 -2.37 -53.17
C ARG A 177 -29.21 -2.24 -51.66
N LYS A 178 -29.62 -1.07 -51.26
CA LYS A 178 -30.50 -0.83 -50.12
C LYS A 178 -31.96 -1.22 -50.58
N PRO A 179 -32.97 -1.38 -49.73
CA PRO A 179 -33.36 -0.50 -48.64
C PRO A 179 -34.09 -1.17 -47.43
N ALA A 180 -34.15 -0.43 -46.31
CA ALA A 180 -35.34 0.01 -45.55
C ALA A 180 -36.25 -1.09 -44.96
N SER A 181 -36.61 -1.06 -43.71
CA SER A 181 -37.57 -0.20 -43.04
C SER A 181 -38.02 -0.86 -41.73
N ARG A 182 -38.17 -0.03 -40.74
CA ARG A 182 -39.40 0.34 -40.00
C ARG A 182 -39.77 -0.46 -38.76
N THR A 183 -39.84 0.33 -37.68
CA THR A 183 -40.95 0.45 -36.69
C THR A 183 -41.02 -0.68 -35.65
N ALA A 184 -41.21 -0.47 -34.35
CA ALA A 184 -41.98 0.51 -33.63
C ALA A 184 -41.71 0.37 -32.12
N ARG A 185 -41.77 1.47 -31.43
CA ARG A 185 -42.07 1.57 -29.99
C ARG A 185 -43.61 1.45 -29.83
N PRO A 186 -44.20 0.99 -28.71
CA PRO A 186 -44.61 1.89 -27.64
C PRO A 186 -44.44 1.29 -26.21
N ALA A 187 -44.10 2.05 -25.19
CA ALA A 187 -44.90 2.95 -24.34
C ALA A 187 -45.69 2.25 -23.23
N SER A 188 -45.31 2.68 -21.98
CA SER A 188 -46.14 2.97 -20.82
C SER A 188 -46.82 1.84 -20.03
N LYS A 189 -46.59 1.86 -18.72
CA LYS A 189 -47.64 2.24 -17.76
C LYS A 189 -47.07 2.39 -16.33
N LYS A 190 -47.46 3.49 -15.76
CA LYS A 190 -47.47 3.94 -14.37
C LYS A 190 -48.35 3.06 -13.49
N SER A 191 -48.04 3.01 -12.22
CA SER A 191 -48.94 3.17 -11.06
C SER A 191 -48.08 3.01 -9.80
N ALA A 192 -47.83 3.99 -8.98
CA ALA A 192 -48.71 4.73 -8.06
C ALA A 192 -48.97 3.96 -6.76
N SER A 193 -48.33 4.54 -5.69
CA SER A 193 -48.78 4.78 -4.32
C SER A 193 -49.33 3.60 -3.50
N ILE A 194 -48.87 3.52 -2.24
CA ILE A 194 -49.68 3.90 -1.08
C ILE A 194 -48.77 3.94 0.17
N ALA A 195 -48.79 5.08 0.82
CA ALA A 195 -48.34 5.31 2.17
C ALA A 195 -49.29 4.66 3.18
N ARG A 196 -48.78 4.16 4.32
CA ARG A 196 -49.59 4.11 5.54
C ARG A 196 -48.71 4.18 6.81
N THR A 197 -48.85 5.27 7.45
CA THR A 197 -48.56 5.66 8.81
C THR A 197 -49.32 4.82 9.82
N GLN A 198 -48.69 4.43 10.92
CA GLN A 198 -49.26 4.33 12.29
C GLN A 198 -48.10 3.94 13.25
N LYS A 199 -47.71 4.71 14.16
CA LYS A 199 -47.99 5.38 15.43
C LYS A 199 -48.56 4.43 16.51
N ARG A 200 -47.94 4.52 17.71
CA ARG A 200 -48.27 4.05 19.08
C ARG A 200 -47.82 2.60 19.40
N LYS A 201 -47.11 2.38 20.49
CA LYS A 201 -47.15 2.89 21.88
C LYS A 201 -45.74 2.93 22.47
#